data_58006ba9c918e844fadb4477a5a53031
#
_entry.id   58006ba9c918e844fadb4477a5a53031
#
_cell.length_a   1.000
_cell.length_b   1.000
_cell.length_c   1.000
_cell.angle_alpha   90.00
_cell.angle_beta   90.00
_cell.angle_gamma   90.00
#
_symmetry.space_group_name_H-M   'P 1'
#
loop_
_entity.id
_entity.type
_entity.pdbx_description
1 polymer ?
#
loop_
_entity_poly.entity_id
_entity_poly.type
_entity_poly.pdbx_seq_one_letter_code
_entity_poly.pdbx_strand_id
1 'polypeptide(L)'
;EQTLALMDIQPGDRILDLGCGTGWASRRMARIATAGEVVGLDVADEMLRRAERSSSAFRNVRYAWGSAENIPEADNAFNKVLSVESFYYYADQGKALDELRRVMSPGAKLFILINLYKDNHYSLRWVTELKVPVQALSEAEYKALLEKHGFKNVEARRIPDHSPTPETYSGKWFKNAEELRDFKRIGALLLIAEKAH
;
A
#
# COMPACT_ATOMS: atom_id res chain seq x y z
N GLU A 1 -5.59 10.19 1.96
CA GLU A 1 -5.16 11.60 2.05
C GLU A 1 -3.95 11.74 2.99
N GLN A 2 -4.08 11.36 4.28
CA GLN A 2 -3.01 11.50 5.28
C GLN A 2 -1.68 10.85 4.85
N THR A 3 -1.73 9.62 4.32
CA THR A 3 -0.54 8.91 3.83
C THR A 3 0.12 9.64 2.65
N LEU A 4 -0.66 10.14 1.70
CA LEU A 4 -0.11 10.91 0.56
C LEU A 4 0.57 12.21 1.01
N ALA A 5 0.05 12.87 2.04
CA ALA A 5 0.71 14.03 2.63
C ALA A 5 2.07 13.68 3.26
N LEU A 6 2.17 12.49 3.92
CA LEU A 6 3.43 12.01 4.49
C LEU A 6 4.45 11.57 3.44
N MET A 7 4.00 11.23 2.23
CA MET A 7 4.90 10.86 1.13
C MET A 7 5.72 12.02 0.61
N ASP A 8 5.31 13.27 0.84
CA ASP A 8 6.00 14.47 0.34
C ASP A 8 6.36 14.34 -1.15
N ILE A 9 5.32 14.08 -1.96
CA ILE A 9 5.48 13.85 -3.40
C ILE A 9 5.91 15.14 -4.09
N GLN A 10 6.99 15.05 -4.86
CA GLN A 10 7.52 16.15 -5.67
C GLN A 10 7.10 16.01 -7.14
N PRO A 11 7.06 17.11 -7.90
CA PRO A 11 6.64 17.06 -9.32
C PRO A 11 7.39 16.07 -10.19
N GLY A 12 8.69 15.84 -9.94
CA GLY A 12 9.54 14.96 -10.72
C GLY A 12 9.63 13.50 -10.22
N ASP A 13 8.84 13.11 -9.21
CA ASP A 13 8.93 11.78 -8.62
C ASP A 13 8.51 10.67 -9.60
N ARG A 14 9.22 9.56 -9.53
CA ARG A 14 8.86 8.29 -10.17
C ARG A 14 8.34 7.35 -9.11
N ILE A 15 7.05 7.04 -9.17
CA ILE A 15 6.33 6.39 -8.08
C ILE A 15 5.75 5.05 -8.55
N LEU A 16 5.96 4.00 -7.77
CA LEU A 16 5.27 2.72 -7.93
C LEU A 16 4.08 2.66 -6.97
N ASP A 17 2.89 2.38 -7.51
CA ASP A 17 1.66 2.02 -6.78
C ASP A 17 1.50 0.50 -6.86
N LEU A 18 1.98 -0.22 -5.83
CA LEU A 18 2.03 -1.68 -5.81
C LEU A 18 0.76 -2.29 -5.26
N GLY A 19 0.06 -3.09 -6.08
CA GLY A 19 -1.29 -3.54 -5.81
C GLY A 19 -2.30 -2.41 -6.03
N CYS A 20 -2.19 -1.72 -7.18
CA CYS A 20 -2.89 -0.46 -7.45
C CYS A 20 -4.42 -0.60 -7.60
N GLY A 21 -4.93 -1.82 -7.78
CA GLY A 21 -6.34 -2.07 -8.02
C GLY A 21 -6.90 -1.23 -9.17
N THR A 22 -7.92 -0.42 -8.91
CA THR A 22 -8.54 0.47 -9.89
C THR A 22 -7.79 1.79 -10.12
N GLY A 23 -6.58 1.94 -9.60
CA GLY A 23 -5.69 3.08 -9.83
C GLY A 23 -6.10 4.40 -9.15
N TRP A 24 -6.91 4.34 -8.10
CA TRP A 24 -7.36 5.57 -7.42
C TRP A 24 -6.20 6.32 -6.76
N ALA A 25 -5.25 5.59 -6.14
CA ALA A 25 -4.06 6.18 -5.52
C ALA A 25 -3.09 6.67 -6.61
N SER A 26 -2.88 5.87 -7.66
CA SER A 26 -2.06 6.26 -8.82
C SER A 26 -2.49 7.62 -9.38
N ARG A 27 -3.80 7.83 -9.63
CA ARG A 27 -4.32 9.11 -10.14
C ARG A 27 -4.12 10.28 -9.18
N ARG A 28 -4.19 10.04 -7.86
CA ARG A 28 -3.93 11.10 -6.86
C ARG A 28 -2.47 11.49 -6.83
N MET A 29 -1.58 10.52 -6.85
CA MET A 29 -0.14 10.76 -6.91
C MET A 29 0.26 11.47 -8.21
N ALA A 30 -0.30 11.09 -9.34
CA ALA A 30 -0.02 11.69 -10.64
C ALA A 30 -0.42 13.17 -10.75
N ARG A 31 -1.44 13.62 -10.01
CA ARG A 31 -1.80 15.05 -9.93
C ARG A 31 -0.72 15.90 -9.25
N ILE A 32 0.12 15.28 -8.45
CA ILE A 32 1.21 15.95 -7.71
C ILE A 32 2.52 15.78 -8.48
N ALA A 33 2.84 14.56 -8.92
CA ALA A 33 4.04 14.22 -9.68
C ALA A 33 3.90 14.63 -11.16
N THR A 34 3.63 15.90 -11.45
CA THR A 34 3.23 16.41 -12.77
C THR A 34 4.31 16.33 -13.84
N ALA A 35 5.57 16.30 -13.46
CA ALA A 35 6.73 16.15 -14.33
C ALA A 35 7.42 14.77 -14.15
N GLY A 36 6.86 13.91 -13.32
CA GLY A 36 7.31 12.56 -13.04
C GLY A 36 6.44 11.49 -13.70
N GLU A 37 6.47 10.29 -13.16
CA GLU A 37 5.68 9.15 -13.63
C GLU A 37 5.11 8.36 -12.47
N VAL A 38 3.88 7.87 -12.61
CA VAL A 38 3.29 6.90 -11.69
C VAL A 38 3.02 5.61 -12.44
N VAL A 39 3.53 4.50 -11.90
CA VAL A 39 3.30 3.16 -12.43
C VAL A 39 2.40 2.40 -11.45
N GLY A 40 1.21 2.02 -11.88
CA GLY A 40 0.35 1.12 -11.13
C GLY A 40 0.62 -0.32 -11.51
N LEU A 41 0.94 -1.18 -10.55
CA LEU A 41 1.15 -2.62 -10.75
C LEU A 41 0.07 -3.41 -10.04
N ASP A 42 -0.54 -4.38 -10.74
CA ASP A 42 -1.50 -5.32 -10.15
C ASP A 42 -1.46 -6.66 -10.89
N VAL A 43 -1.89 -7.73 -10.23
CA VAL A 43 -2.02 -9.07 -10.83
C VAL A 43 -3.40 -9.29 -11.47
N ALA A 44 -4.37 -8.43 -11.18
CA ALA A 44 -5.75 -8.57 -11.61
C ALA A 44 -6.03 -7.77 -12.88
N ASP A 45 -6.05 -8.43 -14.04
CA ASP A 45 -6.33 -7.81 -15.35
C ASP A 45 -7.58 -6.93 -15.38
N GLU A 46 -8.65 -7.36 -14.72
CA GLU A 46 -9.90 -6.58 -14.69
C GLU A 46 -9.72 -5.26 -13.91
N MET A 47 -8.92 -5.27 -12.84
CA MET A 47 -8.58 -4.05 -12.10
C MET A 47 -7.76 -3.09 -12.95
N LEU A 48 -6.74 -3.61 -13.65
CA LEU A 48 -5.91 -2.82 -14.56
C LEU A 48 -6.75 -2.19 -15.69
N ARG A 49 -7.63 -2.96 -16.34
CA ARG A 49 -8.55 -2.41 -17.36
C ARG A 49 -9.44 -1.27 -16.81
N ARG A 50 -9.91 -1.38 -15.57
CA ARG A 50 -10.67 -0.30 -14.91
C ARG A 50 -9.78 0.90 -14.59
N ALA A 51 -8.57 0.65 -14.11
CA ALA A 51 -7.59 1.68 -13.82
C ALA A 51 -7.25 2.50 -15.07
N GLU A 52 -6.94 1.86 -16.19
CA GLU A 52 -6.66 2.48 -17.49
C GLU A 52 -7.82 3.36 -17.97
N ARG A 53 -9.05 2.79 -18.01
CA ARG A 53 -10.24 3.57 -18.40
C ARG A 53 -10.46 4.82 -17.55
N SER A 54 -10.26 4.68 -16.22
CA SER A 54 -10.45 5.79 -15.28
C SER A 54 -9.31 6.81 -15.30
N SER A 55 -8.19 6.47 -15.92
CA SER A 55 -6.98 7.29 -15.97
C SER A 55 -6.71 7.90 -17.35
N SER A 56 -7.64 7.80 -18.29
CA SER A 56 -7.47 8.26 -19.69
C SER A 56 -7.07 9.74 -19.84
N ALA A 57 -7.38 10.57 -18.84
CA ALA A 57 -7.00 11.99 -18.81
C ALA A 57 -5.56 12.24 -18.28
N PHE A 58 -4.88 11.21 -17.77
CA PHE A 58 -3.54 11.33 -17.20
C PHE A 58 -2.50 10.85 -18.21
N ARG A 59 -1.51 11.69 -18.52
CA ARG A 59 -0.40 11.32 -19.42
C ARG A 59 0.81 10.75 -18.69
N ASN A 60 0.87 10.92 -17.39
CA ASN A 60 1.95 10.51 -16.50
C ASN A 60 1.59 9.32 -15.61
N VAL A 61 0.56 8.56 -16.00
CA VAL A 61 0.18 7.30 -15.34
C VAL A 61 0.19 6.20 -16.39
N ARG A 62 0.81 5.09 -16.06
CA ARG A 62 0.67 3.82 -16.79
C ARG A 62 0.39 2.67 -15.85
N TYR A 63 -0.14 1.60 -16.39
CA TYR A 63 -0.43 0.40 -15.63
C TYR A 63 0.31 -0.79 -16.24
N ALA A 64 0.76 -1.70 -15.38
CA ALA A 64 1.45 -2.91 -15.79
C ALA A 64 0.91 -4.12 -15.02
N TRP A 65 0.81 -5.24 -15.68
CA TRP A 65 0.53 -6.52 -15.04
C TRP A 65 1.82 -7.09 -14.44
N GLY A 66 1.76 -7.54 -13.21
CA GLY A 66 2.88 -8.18 -12.53
C GLY A 66 2.58 -8.50 -11.07
N SER A 67 3.35 -9.41 -10.48
CA SER A 67 3.29 -9.69 -9.05
C SER A 67 4.32 -8.87 -8.29
N ALA A 68 4.07 -8.72 -6.98
CA ALA A 68 5.03 -8.06 -6.09
C ALA A 68 6.36 -8.83 -6.00
N GLU A 69 6.33 -10.14 -6.21
CA GLU A 69 7.49 -11.04 -6.19
C GLU A 69 8.26 -11.09 -7.52
N ASN A 70 7.76 -10.39 -8.56
CA ASN A 70 8.41 -10.28 -9.87
C ASN A 70 7.89 -9.00 -10.56
N ILE A 71 8.49 -7.88 -10.23
CA ILE A 71 8.11 -6.55 -10.73
C ILE A 71 8.75 -6.32 -12.10
N PRO A 72 7.97 -6.12 -13.19
CA PRO A 72 8.49 -5.98 -14.55
C PRO A 72 9.05 -4.58 -14.84
N GLU A 73 9.87 -4.08 -13.92
CA GLU A 73 10.50 -2.75 -14.00
C GLU A 73 12.01 -2.86 -13.81
N ALA A 74 12.73 -1.89 -14.34
CA ALA A 74 14.19 -1.85 -14.23
C ALA A 74 14.66 -1.60 -12.80
N ASP A 75 15.89 -1.96 -12.50
CA ASP A 75 16.55 -1.64 -11.25
C ASP A 75 16.60 -0.12 -11.03
N ASN A 76 16.40 0.30 -9.80
CA ASN A 76 16.46 1.71 -9.38
C ASN A 76 15.49 2.64 -10.14
N ALA A 77 14.34 2.12 -10.59
CA ALA A 77 13.37 2.87 -11.39
C ALA A 77 12.58 3.89 -10.58
N PHE A 78 12.38 3.68 -9.28
CA PHE A 78 11.45 4.45 -8.45
C PHE A 78 12.13 5.08 -7.25
N ASN A 79 11.77 6.33 -6.94
CA ASN A 79 12.20 7.01 -5.72
C ASN A 79 11.12 7.02 -4.61
N LYS A 80 9.89 6.60 -4.93
CA LYS A 80 8.82 6.36 -3.95
C LYS A 80 8.01 5.13 -4.34
N VAL A 81 7.59 4.37 -3.34
CA VAL A 81 6.68 3.23 -3.50
C VAL A 81 5.54 3.36 -2.49
N LEU A 82 4.33 3.12 -2.95
CA LEU A 82 3.13 3.01 -2.13
C LEU A 82 2.50 1.63 -2.32
N SER A 83 2.11 0.98 -1.22
CA SER A 83 1.26 -0.21 -1.22
C SER A 83 0.11 0.02 -0.26
N VAL A 84 -1.14 -0.02 -0.75
CA VAL A 84 -2.34 0.21 0.07
C VAL A 84 -3.21 -1.03 0.05
N GLU A 85 -3.46 -1.60 1.23
CA GLU A 85 -4.35 -2.76 1.42
C GLU A 85 -3.99 -3.97 0.53
N SER A 86 -2.73 -4.14 0.17
CA SER A 86 -2.29 -5.22 -0.72
C SER A 86 -1.17 -6.09 -0.15
N PHE A 87 -0.31 -5.56 0.73
CA PHE A 87 0.91 -6.24 1.19
C PHE A 87 0.64 -7.59 1.89
N TYR A 88 -0.46 -7.71 2.62
CA TYR A 88 -0.84 -8.96 3.30
C TYR A 88 -1.35 -10.06 2.36
N TYR A 89 -1.59 -9.76 1.07
CA TYR A 89 -1.95 -10.77 0.05
C TYR A 89 -0.75 -11.44 -0.60
N TYR A 90 0.46 -10.88 -0.48
CA TYR A 90 1.62 -11.42 -1.17
C TYR A 90 1.99 -12.79 -0.59
N ALA A 91 2.18 -13.77 -1.48
CA ALA A 91 2.46 -15.15 -1.10
C ALA A 91 3.82 -15.27 -0.39
N ASP A 92 4.81 -14.48 -0.84
CA ASP A 92 6.13 -14.35 -0.24
C ASP A 92 6.46 -12.87 -0.03
N GLN A 93 6.14 -12.36 1.16
CA GLN A 93 6.41 -10.97 1.52
C GLN A 93 7.90 -10.63 1.50
N GLY A 94 8.77 -11.62 1.82
CA GLY A 94 10.22 -11.43 1.77
C GLY A 94 10.70 -11.21 0.34
N LYS A 95 10.28 -12.06 -0.59
CA LYS A 95 10.61 -11.94 -2.01
C LYS A 95 10.06 -10.63 -2.60
N ALA A 96 8.86 -10.21 -2.20
CA ALA A 96 8.30 -8.93 -2.60
C ALA A 96 9.17 -7.76 -2.12
N LEU A 97 9.71 -7.81 -0.89
CA LEU A 97 10.62 -6.79 -0.38
C LEU A 97 11.97 -6.78 -1.13
N ASP A 98 12.49 -7.93 -1.52
CA ASP A 98 13.72 -8.01 -2.32
C ASP A 98 13.51 -7.39 -3.70
N GLU A 99 12.38 -7.65 -4.37
CA GLU A 99 12.00 -7.01 -5.63
C GLU A 99 11.79 -5.50 -5.46
N LEU A 100 11.10 -5.06 -4.41
CA LEU A 100 10.96 -3.65 -4.09
C LEU A 100 12.32 -2.99 -3.92
N ARG A 101 13.23 -3.63 -3.18
CA ARG A 101 14.60 -3.12 -3.03
C ARG A 101 15.34 -3.03 -4.36
N ARG A 102 15.13 -3.98 -5.28
CA ARG A 102 15.73 -3.95 -6.62
C ARG A 102 15.24 -2.75 -7.44
N VAL A 103 13.92 -2.53 -7.50
CA VAL A 103 13.35 -1.47 -8.35
C VAL A 103 13.38 -0.07 -7.74
N MET A 104 13.60 0.05 -6.44
CA MET A 104 13.75 1.33 -5.75
C MET A 104 15.17 1.88 -5.93
N SER A 105 15.30 3.18 -6.11
CA SER A 105 16.60 3.89 -6.10
C SER A 105 17.21 3.91 -4.69
N PRO A 106 18.53 4.03 -4.53
CA PRO A 106 19.14 4.29 -3.22
C PRO A 106 18.51 5.50 -2.54
N GLY A 107 18.14 5.39 -1.26
CA GLY A 107 17.46 6.45 -0.49
C GLY A 107 15.97 6.60 -0.82
N ALA A 108 15.41 5.80 -1.72
CA ALA A 108 13.97 5.80 -2.02
C ALA A 108 13.14 5.36 -0.82
N LYS A 109 11.92 5.91 -0.71
CA LYS A 109 11.01 5.63 0.40
C LYS A 109 9.88 4.68 0.02
N LEU A 110 9.64 3.71 0.89
CA LEU A 110 8.55 2.74 0.84
C LEU A 110 7.48 3.10 1.87
N PHE A 111 6.23 3.08 1.45
CA PHE A 111 5.04 3.31 2.26
C PHE A 111 4.09 2.12 2.12
N ILE A 112 3.81 1.41 3.22
CA ILE A 112 2.85 0.30 3.26
C ILE A 112 1.74 0.67 4.22
N LEU A 113 0.51 0.81 3.72
CA LEU A 113 -0.67 1.13 4.51
C LEU A 113 -1.62 -0.07 4.54
N ILE A 114 -1.89 -0.59 5.72
CA ILE A 114 -2.72 -1.80 5.91
C ILE A 114 -3.65 -1.67 7.12
N ASN A 115 -4.86 -2.17 6.97
CA ASN A 115 -5.81 -2.34 8.07
C ASN A 115 -5.75 -3.74 8.69
N LEU A 116 -5.32 -4.75 7.92
CA LEU A 116 -5.17 -6.11 8.42
C LEU A 116 -3.76 -6.32 9.00
N TYR A 117 -3.64 -6.29 10.32
CA TYR A 117 -2.42 -6.57 11.07
C TYR A 117 -2.77 -7.11 12.47
N LYS A 118 -1.87 -7.90 13.08
CA LYS A 118 -2.15 -8.65 14.32
C LYS A 118 -2.57 -7.78 15.51
N ASP A 119 -2.00 -6.56 15.62
CA ASP A 119 -2.30 -5.68 16.76
C ASP A 119 -3.67 -5.01 16.63
N ASN A 120 -4.34 -5.10 15.47
CA ASN A 120 -5.73 -4.68 15.29
C ASN A 120 -6.66 -5.89 15.36
N HIS A 121 -7.09 -6.24 16.56
CA HIS A 121 -7.93 -7.41 16.81
C HIS A 121 -9.27 -7.39 16.05
N TYR A 122 -9.79 -6.23 15.66
CA TYR A 122 -11.02 -6.13 14.87
C TYR A 122 -10.83 -6.63 13.43
N SER A 123 -9.65 -6.45 12.86
CA SER A 123 -9.37 -6.91 11.49
C SER A 123 -8.95 -8.38 11.43
N LEU A 124 -8.54 -9.01 12.53
CA LEU A 124 -8.06 -10.41 12.52
C LEU A 124 -9.12 -11.41 12.06
N ARG A 125 -10.41 -11.13 12.27
CA ARG A 125 -11.49 -11.98 11.73
C ARG A 125 -11.46 -12.06 10.20
N TRP A 126 -10.88 -11.05 9.51
CA TRP A 126 -10.77 -11.06 8.05
C TRP A 126 -9.87 -12.17 7.53
N VAL A 127 -8.90 -12.63 8.33
CA VAL A 127 -8.02 -13.77 7.96
C VAL A 127 -8.83 -15.02 7.63
N THR A 128 -9.95 -15.25 8.35
CA THR A 128 -10.83 -16.39 8.12
C THR A 128 -11.97 -16.09 7.15
N GLU A 129 -12.35 -14.84 7.00
CA GLU A 129 -13.46 -14.39 6.15
C GLU A 129 -13.06 -14.12 4.70
N LEU A 130 -11.79 -13.79 4.46
CA LEU A 130 -11.25 -13.59 3.12
C LEU A 130 -11.10 -14.95 2.43
N LYS A 131 -11.59 -15.04 1.20
CA LYS A 131 -11.53 -16.28 0.39
C LYS A 131 -10.17 -16.55 -0.23
N VAL A 132 -9.20 -15.72 0.05
CA VAL A 132 -7.82 -15.80 -0.45
C VAL A 132 -6.86 -15.86 0.73
N PRO A 133 -5.73 -16.58 0.62
CA PRO A 133 -4.70 -16.59 1.66
C PRO A 133 -4.20 -15.18 1.97
N VAL A 134 -4.05 -14.87 3.24
CA VAL A 134 -3.49 -13.61 3.71
C VAL A 134 -2.47 -13.86 4.82
N GLN A 135 -1.45 -13.02 4.89
CA GLN A 135 -0.41 -13.06 5.91
C GLN A 135 -0.44 -11.77 6.73
N ALA A 136 -1.08 -11.82 7.90
CA ALA A 136 -1.07 -10.71 8.84
C ALA A 136 0.09 -10.86 9.83
N LEU A 137 0.90 -9.83 9.97
CA LEU A 137 1.96 -9.72 10.96
C LEU A 137 1.62 -8.63 11.98
N SER A 138 2.29 -8.62 13.12
CA SER A 138 2.27 -7.49 14.06
C SER A 138 3.15 -6.35 13.56
N GLU A 139 3.01 -5.18 14.14
CA GLU A 139 3.89 -4.03 13.85
C GLU A 139 5.37 -4.40 14.02
N ALA A 140 5.70 -5.08 15.13
CA ALA A 140 7.07 -5.49 15.41
C ALA A 140 7.60 -6.50 14.38
N GLU A 141 6.77 -7.48 13.95
CA GLU A 141 7.14 -8.46 12.94
C GLU A 141 7.32 -7.80 11.57
N TYR A 142 6.48 -6.84 11.17
CA TYR A 142 6.66 -6.08 9.93
C TYR A 142 7.94 -5.25 9.93
N LYS A 143 8.26 -4.57 11.05
CA LYS A 143 9.51 -3.81 11.17
C LYS A 143 10.73 -4.72 11.03
N ALA A 144 10.76 -5.84 11.76
CA ALA A 144 11.83 -6.82 11.67
C ALA A 144 11.97 -7.42 10.26
N LEU A 145 10.84 -7.66 9.57
CA LEU A 145 10.85 -8.15 8.20
C LEU A 145 11.47 -7.13 7.23
N LEU A 146 11.08 -5.86 7.33
CA LEU A 146 11.65 -4.77 6.52
C LEU A 146 13.16 -4.63 6.75
N GLU A 147 13.60 -4.60 8.01
CA GLU A 147 15.01 -4.51 8.39
C GLU A 147 15.83 -5.70 7.87
N LYS A 148 15.29 -6.92 8.01
CA LYS A 148 15.91 -8.17 7.50
C LYS A 148 16.14 -8.10 5.99
N HIS A 149 15.23 -7.47 5.23
CA HIS A 149 15.33 -7.32 3.78
C HIS A 149 16.04 -6.01 3.35
N GLY A 150 16.84 -5.39 4.25
CA GLY A 150 17.78 -4.30 3.92
C GLY A 150 17.14 -2.92 3.82
N PHE A 151 15.95 -2.73 4.37
CA PHE A 151 15.38 -1.40 4.58
C PHE A 151 15.89 -0.79 5.89
N LYS A 152 16.03 0.51 5.91
CA LYS A 152 16.49 1.31 7.07
C LYS A 152 15.45 2.35 7.46
N ASN A 153 15.66 2.99 8.60
CA ASN A 153 14.79 4.06 9.11
C ASN A 153 13.32 3.63 9.17
N VAL A 154 13.10 2.38 9.63
CA VAL A 154 11.76 1.78 9.64
C VAL A 154 10.92 2.40 10.74
N GLU A 155 9.92 3.17 10.35
CA GLU A 155 8.94 3.81 11.22
C GLU A 155 7.58 3.12 11.07
N ALA A 156 6.79 3.13 12.16
CA ALA A 156 5.39 2.73 12.14
C ALA A 156 4.53 3.85 12.70
N ARG A 157 3.42 4.14 12.02
CA ARG A 157 2.43 5.15 12.44
C ARG A 157 1.03 4.59 12.37
N ARG A 158 0.16 5.01 13.27
CA ARG A 158 -1.28 4.76 13.16
C ARG A 158 -1.92 5.90 12.38
N ILE A 159 -2.75 5.52 11.40
CA ILE A 159 -3.53 6.46 10.57
C ILE A 159 -5.01 6.28 10.92
N PRO A 160 -5.55 7.03 11.89
CA PRO A 160 -6.97 6.95 12.24
C PRO A 160 -7.87 7.39 11.10
N ASP A 161 -9.04 6.74 10.98
CA ASP A 161 -10.08 7.17 10.07
C ASP A 161 -11.07 8.09 10.80
N HIS A 162 -11.04 9.37 10.48
CA HIS A 162 -11.91 10.39 11.05
C HIS A 162 -13.24 10.56 10.29
N SER A 163 -13.54 9.71 9.30
CA SER A 163 -14.81 9.77 8.59
C SER A 163 -15.99 9.46 9.55
N PRO A 164 -17.16 10.07 9.34
CA PRO A 164 -18.33 9.81 10.17
C PRO A 164 -18.65 8.31 10.26
N THR A 165 -19.03 7.85 11.42
CA THR A 165 -19.54 6.49 11.62
C THR A 165 -21.04 6.55 11.76
N PRO A 166 -21.82 5.72 11.04
CA PRO A 166 -23.26 5.68 11.17
C PRO A 166 -23.68 5.27 12.62
N GLU A 167 -24.83 5.73 13.06
CA GLU A 167 -25.37 5.35 14.38
C GLU A 167 -25.61 3.85 14.49
N THR A 168 -26.08 3.24 13.39
CA THR A 168 -26.29 1.79 13.27
C THR A 168 -25.40 1.21 12.18
N TYR A 169 -24.84 0.04 12.43
CA TYR A 169 -24.00 -0.68 11.47
C TYR A 169 -24.67 -1.99 11.05
N SER A 170 -24.87 -2.15 9.74
CA SER A 170 -25.48 -3.36 9.15
C SER A 170 -24.53 -4.15 8.25
N GLY A 171 -23.23 -3.80 8.20
CA GLY A 171 -22.23 -4.50 7.42
C GLY A 171 -21.76 -5.80 8.08
N LYS A 172 -21.04 -6.64 7.34
CA LYS A 172 -20.58 -7.95 7.82
C LYS A 172 -19.28 -7.92 8.63
N TRP A 173 -18.52 -6.83 8.57
CA TRP A 173 -17.14 -6.79 9.09
C TRP A 173 -17.05 -6.46 10.58
N PHE A 174 -18.06 -5.79 11.13
CA PHE A 174 -18.11 -5.41 12.54
C PHE A 174 -19.46 -5.83 13.11
N LYS A 175 -19.51 -6.09 14.41
CA LYS A 175 -20.77 -6.49 15.08
C LYS A 175 -21.76 -5.33 15.21
N ASN A 176 -21.24 -4.13 15.38
CA ASN A 176 -22.01 -2.91 15.60
C ASN A 176 -21.21 -1.66 15.27
N ALA A 177 -21.81 -0.49 15.40
CA ALA A 177 -21.19 0.80 15.14
C ALA A 177 -20.08 1.15 16.13
N GLU A 178 -20.09 0.60 17.34
CA GLU A 178 -19.05 0.82 18.36
C GLU A 178 -17.76 0.14 17.93
N GLU A 179 -17.80 -1.14 17.55
CA GLU A 179 -16.62 -1.84 17.00
C GLU A 179 -16.04 -1.11 15.77
N LEU A 180 -16.89 -0.57 14.89
CA LEU A 180 -16.44 0.21 13.74
C LEU A 180 -15.77 1.51 14.18
N ARG A 181 -16.30 2.22 15.19
CA ARG A 181 -15.64 3.41 15.75
C ARG A 181 -14.27 3.10 16.34
N ASP A 182 -14.19 2.01 17.11
CA ASP A 182 -12.93 1.58 17.71
C ASP A 182 -11.91 1.17 16.67
N PHE A 183 -12.31 0.40 15.66
CA PHE A 183 -11.45 0.06 14.53
C PHE A 183 -10.90 1.31 13.83
N LYS A 184 -11.76 2.30 13.55
CA LYS A 184 -11.35 3.58 12.94
C LYS A 184 -10.39 4.37 13.84
N ARG A 185 -10.60 4.34 15.15
CA ARG A 185 -9.75 5.01 16.15
C ARG A 185 -8.38 4.35 16.25
N ILE A 186 -8.31 3.01 16.25
CA ILE A 186 -7.05 2.26 16.19
C ILE A 186 -6.29 2.65 14.92
N GLY A 187 -6.99 2.72 13.80
CA GLY A 187 -6.47 3.17 12.51
C GLY A 187 -5.68 2.11 11.75
N ALA A 188 -5.38 2.45 10.51
CA ALA A 188 -4.50 1.65 9.68
C ALA A 188 -3.04 1.76 10.17
N LEU A 189 -2.28 0.68 9.99
CA LEU A 189 -0.84 0.67 10.20
C LEU A 189 -0.17 1.19 8.93
N LEU A 190 0.55 2.30 9.04
CA LEU A 190 1.45 2.82 8.02
C LEU A 190 2.89 2.49 8.43
N LEU A 191 3.55 1.68 7.61
CA LEU A 191 4.98 1.43 7.70
C LEU A 191 5.68 2.34 6.69
N ILE A 192 6.73 3.02 7.14
CA ILE A 192 7.59 3.87 6.31
C ILE A 192 9.01 3.33 6.45
N ALA A 193 9.68 3.11 5.33
CA ALA A 193 11.03 2.61 5.32
C ALA A 193 11.82 3.21 4.16
N GLU A 194 13.14 3.14 4.22
CA GLU A 194 14.05 3.67 3.23
C GLU A 194 14.96 2.57 2.69
N LYS A 195 15.14 2.49 1.36
CA LYS A 195 16.17 1.63 0.78
C LYS A 195 17.54 2.16 1.17
N ALA A 196 18.37 1.29 1.77
CA ALA A 196 19.76 1.64 2.05
C ALA A 196 20.52 2.02 0.75
N HIS A 197 21.50 2.90 0.91
CA HIS A 197 22.42 3.27 -0.17
C HIS A 197 23.27 2.10 -0.64
#